data_60cbee2fc0f2966964df2db1f35c4635
#
_entry.id   60cbee2fc0f2966964df2db1f35c4635
#
_cell.length_a   1.000
_cell.length_b   1.000
_cell.length_c   1.000
_cell.angle_alpha   90.00
_cell.angle_beta   90.00
_cell.angle_gamma   90.00
#
_symmetry.space_group_name_H-M   'P 1'
#
loop_
_entity.id
_entity.type
_entity.pdbx_description
1 polymer ?
#
loop_
_entity_poly.entity_id
_entity_poly.type
_entity_poly.pdbx_seq_one_letter_code
_entity_poly.pdbx_strand_id
1 'polypeptide(L)'
;RPFPQRIDSLSVQRVALANLRLSYLNTITLFSWNVYVGWTRSTSDHYLKSLYMPDYTLFVPVWNDRTKTTWSMALSCRKNFRDAHINLSGQTNYSYNKEFVSQNEVEDYLRYHALHASVTAQWSGLTWFQPKLTMAGNISWKKPDVFSVTDNLLKNAYYSLTMDFYPISKLRLYADFSQSVFEIVRNHYSINSFLNAGMRYDFNSRWSASANINNLFNRKDYEVSLYQKANFQYYRVPLRGREFMISLRLKY
;
A
#
# COMPACT_ATOMS: atom_id res chain seq x y z
N ARG A 1 10.66 -29.53 23.68
CA ARG A 1 11.02 -28.52 24.68
C ARG A 1 11.82 -27.44 24.00
N PRO A 2 11.44 -26.16 24.05
CA PRO A 2 12.28 -25.10 23.54
C PRO A 2 13.52 -25.02 24.44
N PHE A 3 14.69 -25.10 23.85
CA PHE A 3 15.91 -24.80 24.54
C PHE A 3 15.96 -23.31 24.84
N PRO A 4 16.09 -22.87 26.08
CA PRO A 4 16.35 -21.47 26.38
C PRO A 4 17.78 -21.17 25.91
N GLN A 5 17.95 -20.59 24.74
CA GLN A 5 19.22 -19.95 24.39
C GLN A 5 19.32 -18.70 25.29
N ARG A 6 20.14 -18.79 26.32
CA ARG A 6 20.64 -17.63 27.04
C ARG A 6 21.44 -16.80 26.04
N ILE A 7 20.84 -15.70 25.61
CA ILE A 7 21.60 -14.65 24.92
C ILE A 7 22.29 -13.86 26.01
N ASP A 8 23.52 -14.30 26.37
CA ASP A 8 24.30 -13.67 27.42
C ASP A 8 25.00 -12.37 26.99
N SER A 9 24.84 -11.94 25.73
CA SER A 9 25.40 -10.69 25.22
C SER A 9 24.32 -9.81 24.63
N LEU A 10 24.33 -8.51 24.96
CA LEU A 10 23.54 -7.50 24.33
C LEU A 10 23.98 -7.36 22.86
N SER A 11 23.02 -7.49 21.93
CA SER A 11 23.31 -7.24 20.52
C SER A 11 23.60 -5.76 20.30
N VAL A 12 24.63 -5.47 19.54
CA VAL A 12 25.02 -4.10 19.17
C VAL A 12 24.60 -3.82 17.74
N GLN A 13 23.75 -2.83 17.58
CA GLN A 13 23.39 -2.30 16.27
C GLN A 13 23.91 -0.88 16.13
N ARG A 14 24.72 -0.63 15.10
CA ARG A 14 25.21 0.69 14.73
C ARG A 14 24.37 1.21 13.58
N VAL A 15 23.83 2.42 13.69
CA VAL A 15 22.97 3.02 12.66
C VAL A 15 23.55 4.37 12.26
N ALA A 16 23.80 4.54 10.97
CA ALA A 16 24.06 5.84 10.34
C ALA A 16 22.86 6.21 9.48
N LEU A 17 22.41 7.46 9.57
CA LEU A 17 21.29 7.96 8.79
C LEU A 17 21.58 9.36 8.26
N ALA A 18 21.08 9.65 7.06
CA ALA A 18 21.09 10.96 6.46
C ALA A 18 19.76 11.21 5.77
N ASN A 19 19.16 12.38 6.00
CA ASN A 19 17.88 12.74 5.42
C ASN A 19 17.94 14.17 4.86
N LEU A 20 17.34 14.35 3.69
CA LEU A 20 17.10 15.64 3.07
C LEU A 20 15.62 15.80 2.80
N ARG A 21 15.05 16.92 3.20
CA ARG A 21 13.68 17.29 2.87
C ARG A 21 13.63 18.69 2.30
N LEU A 22 13.03 18.81 1.14
CA LEU A 22 12.78 20.07 0.46
C LEU A 22 11.28 20.22 0.26
N SER A 23 10.76 21.43 0.50
CA SER A 23 9.35 21.74 0.29
C SER A 23 9.19 23.11 -0.34
N TYR A 24 8.22 23.22 -1.21
CA TYR A 24 7.85 24.46 -1.87
C TYR A 24 6.34 24.63 -1.82
N LEU A 25 5.91 25.85 -1.54
CA LEU A 25 4.50 26.24 -1.55
C LEU A 25 4.38 27.60 -2.22
N ASN A 26 3.57 27.67 -3.26
CA ASN A 26 3.15 28.91 -3.89
C ASN A 26 1.65 29.11 -3.63
N THR A 27 1.31 30.08 -2.81
CA THR A 27 -0.07 30.39 -2.41
C THR A 27 -0.88 31.10 -3.51
N ILE A 28 -0.21 31.78 -4.44
CA ILE A 28 -0.86 32.45 -5.57
C ILE A 28 -1.33 31.43 -6.59
N THR A 29 -0.43 30.55 -7.00
CA THR A 29 -0.72 29.50 -7.99
C THR A 29 -1.33 28.25 -7.38
N LEU A 30 -1.43 28.18 -6.03
CA LEU A 30 -1.91 27.02 -5.28
C LEU A 30 -1.20 25.71 -5.68
N PHE A 31 0.11 25.82 -5.87
CA PHE A 31 0.98 24.70 -6.20
C PHE A 31 1.93 24.42 -5.05
N SER A 32 2.05 23.18 -4.67
CA SER A 32 3.02 22.74 -3.68
C SER A 32 3.68 21.44 -4.08
N TRP A 33 4.94 21.26 -3.68
CA TRP A 33 5.63 19.99 -3.77
C TRP A 33 6.52 19.78 -2.54
N ASN A 34 6.76 18.51 -2.25
CA ASN A 34 7.70 18.07 -1.23
C ASN A 34 8.55 16.94 -1.81
N VAL A 35 9.85 17.01 -1.58
CA VAL A 35 10.83 15.97 -1.89
C VAL A 35 11.45 15.50 -0.58
N TYR A 36 11.56 14.22 -0.44
CA TYR A 36 12.28 13.58 0.66
C TYR A 36 13.27 12.57 0.08
N VAL A 37 14.50 12.59 0.58
CA VAL A 37 15.53 11.59 0.30
C VAL A 37 16.11 11.15 1.62
N GLY A 38 16.04 9.86 1.89
CA GLY A 38 16.58 9.24 3.10
C GLY A 38 17.57 8.14 2.76
N TRP A 39 18.63 8.07 3.52
CA TRP A 39 19.59 6.98 3.49
C TRP A 39 19.81 6.48 4.92
N THR A 40 19.80 5.17 5.06
CA THR A 40 20.09 4.51 6.33
C THR A 40 21.02 3.34 6.09
N ARG A 41 22.05 3.25 6.89
CA ARG A 41 22.94 2.10 6.96
C ARG A 41 22.98 1.59 8.39
N SER A 42 22.57 0.35 8.58
CA SER A 42 22.65 -0.32 9.87
C SER A 42 23.60 -1.52 9.79
N THR A 43 24.46 -1.65 10.77
CA THR A 43 25.36 -2.80 10.92
C THR A 43 24.97 -3.49 12.22
N SER A 44 24.64 -4.76 12.13
CA SER A 44 24.35 -5.62 13.29
C SER A 44 25.50 -6.59 13.48
N ASP A 45 25.85 -6.88 14.72
CA ASP A 45 26.86 -7.87 15.11
C ASP A 45 26.38 -9.32 14.95
N HIS A 46 25.09 -9.52 14.66
CA HIS A 46 24.52 -10.83 14.41
C HIS A 46 23.42 -10.79 13.36
N TYR A 47 23.07 -11.94 12.82
CA TYR A 47 21.92 -12.16 11.96
C TYR A 47 21.22 -13.47 12.27
N LEU A 48 19.97 -13.62 11.85
CA LEU A 48 19.23 -14.87 11.98
C LEU A 48 19.37 -15.69 10.70
N LYS A 49 19.96 -16.87 10.84
CA LYS A 49 20.00 -17.89 9.78
C LYS A 49 18.69 -18.67 9.83
N SER A 50 17.98 -18.73 8.72
CA SER A 50 16.75 -19.51 8.60
C SER A 50 17.06 -20.89 8.04
N LEU A 51 16.73 -21.92 8.81
CA LEU A 51 16.82 -23.32 8.39
C LEU A 51 15.41 -23.85 8.17
N TYR A 52 15.07 -24.15 6.90
CA TYR A 52 13.77 -24.69 6.53
C TYR A 52 13.80 -26.20 6.67
N MET A 53 12.98 -26.72 7.58
CA MET A 53 12.70 -28.14 7.76
C MET A 53 11.33 -28.47 7.18
N PRO A 54 10.96 -29.74 6.92
CA PRO A 54 9.68 -30.08 6.33
C PRO A 54 8.46 -29.52 7.08
N ASP A 55 8.51 -29.50 8.42
CA ASP A 55 7.36 -29.15 9.26
C ASP A 55 7.53 -27.82 10.02
N TYR A 56 8.73 -27.21 10.03
CA TYR A 56 8.98 -25.98 10.76
C TYR A 56 10.19 -25.21 10.20
N THR A 57 10.29 -23.94 10.60
CA THR A 57 11.47 -23.12 10.30
C THR A 57 12.20 -22.83 11.60
N LEU A 58 13.49 -23.16 11.63
CA LEU A 58 14.37 -22.84 12.76
C LEU A 58 15.13 -21.54 12.46
N PHE A 59 15.14 -20.63 13.40
CA PHE A 59 15.95 -19.40 13.34
C PHE A 59 17.15 -19.54 14.29
N VAL A 60 18.35 -19.52 13.73
CA VAL A 60 19.61 -19.66 14.48
C VAL A 60 20.34 -18.33 14.46
N PRO A 61 20.64 -17.71 15.60
CA PRO A 61 21.46 -16.51 15.63
C PRO A 61 22.92 -16.87 15.30
N VAL A 62 23.50 -16.10 14.38
CA VAL A 62 24.90 -16.21 13.96
C VAL A 62 25.59 -14.89 14.24
N TRP A 63 26.64 -14.91 15.03
CA TRP A 63 27.45 -13.75 15.40
C TRP A 63 28.45 -13.45 14.29
N ASN A 64 28.08 -12.50 13.45
CA ASN A 64 28.94 -11.98 12.40
C ASN A 64 28.36 -10.67 11.89
N ASP A 65 29.19 -9.67 11.71
CA ASP A 65 28.78 -8.35 11.26
C ASP A 65 28.07 -8.40 9.89
N ARG A 66 26.85 -7.88 9.83
CA ARG A 66 26.09 -7.76 8.59
C ARG A 66 25.52 -6.35 8.46
N THR A 67 25.58 -5.86 7.24
CA THR A 67 25.12 -4.50 6.92
C THR A 67 23.85 -4.53 6.12
N LYS A 68 22.90 -3.71 6.54
CA LYS A 68 21.67 -3.37 5.79
C LYS A 68 21.77 -1.93 5.32
N THR A 69 21.47 -1.69 4.05
CA THR A 69 21.42 -0.34 3.47
C THR A 69 20.03 -0.11 2.90
N THR A 70 19.42 1.01 3.25
CA THR A 70 18.12 1.43 2.73
C THR A 70 18.24 2.82 2.14
N TRP A 71 17.69 3.01 0.94
CA TRP A 71 17.42 4.30 0.33
C TRP A 71 15.92 4.47 0.21
N SER A 72 15.42 5.65 0.54
CA SER A 72 14.02 6.02 0.37
C SER A 72 13.93 7.39 -0.27
N MET A 73 13.11 7.51 -1.31
CA MET A 73 12.85 8.76 -1.99
C MET A 73 11.35 8.93 -2.10
N ALA A 74 10.85 10.10 -1.77
CA ALA A 74 9.44 10.43 -1.91
C ALA A 74 9.30 11.80 -2.58
N LEU A 75 8.39 11.87 -3.54
CA LEU A 75 7.95 13.12 -4.16
C LEU A 75 6.44 13.21 -3.99
N SER A 76 5.95 14.31 -3.50
CA SER A 76 4.53 14.63 -3.53
C SER A 76 4.31 15.99 -4.16
N CYS A 77 3.28 16.13 -4.95
CA CYS A 77 2.87 17.39 -5.55
C CYS A 77 1.35 17.57 -5.44
N ARG A 78 0.92 18.81 -5.31
CA ARG A 78 -0.49 19.19 -5.30
C ARG A 78 -0.67 20.47 -6.08
N LYS A 79 -1.69 20.51 -6.91
CA LYS A 79 -2.12 21.68 -7.67
C LYS A 79 -3.64 21.83 -7.55
N ASN A 80 -4.07 23.03 -7.21
CA ASN A 80 -5.49 23.40 -7.30
C ASN A 80 -5.67 24.32 -8.50
N PHE A 81 -6.51 23.90 -9.43
CA PHE A 81 -6.94 24.66 -10.60
C PHE A 81 -8.27 25.33 -10.27
N ARG A 82 -8.23 26.59 -9.81
CA ARG A 82 -9.41 27.31 -9.32
C ARG A 82 -10.49 27.41 -10.39
N ASP A 83 -10.12 27.83 -11.60
CA ASP A 83 -11.07 28.07 -12.70
C ASP A 83 -11.75 26.80 -13.19
N ALA A 84 -11.03 25.68 -13.15
CA ALA A 84 -11.56 24.36 -13.51
C ALA A 84 -12.19 23.62 -12.32
N HIS A 85 -12.06 24.15 -11.10
CA HIS A 85 -12.49 23.51 -9.85
C HIS A 85 -11.90 22.10 -9.65
N ILE A 86 -10.63 21.88 -10.07
CA ILE A 86 -9.94 20.60 -9.98
C ILE A 86 -8.82 20.68 -8.96
N ASN A 87 -8.83 19.75 -8.01
CA ASN A 87 -7.70 19.45 -7.15
C ASN A 87 -6.97 18.22 -7.68
N LEU A 88 -5.72 18.41 -8.10
CA LEU A 88 -4.83 17.34 -8.53
C LEU A 88 -3.74 17.13 -7.50
N SER A 89 -3.55 15.89 -7.05
CA SER A 89 -2.42 15.51 -6.20
C SER A 89 -1.77 14.25 -6.71
N GLY A 90 -0.46 14.21 -6.63
CA GLY A 90 0.35 13.06 -7.01
C GLY A 90 1.41 12.76 -5.95
N GLN A 91 1.73 11.50 -5.79
CA GLN A 91 2.86 11.07 -4.98
C GLN A 91 3.58 9.91 -5.63
N THR A 92 4.88 9.89 -5.43
CA THR A 92 5.74 8.79 -5.87
C THR A 92 6.71 8.47 -4.74
N ASN A 93 6.82 7.19 -4.41
CA ASN A 93 7.74 6.69 -3.41
C ASN A 93 8.60 5.60 -4.04
N TYR A 94 9.91 5.74 -3.90
CA TYR A 94 10.87 4.73 -4.29
C TYR A 94 11.65 4.27 -3.09
N SER A 95 11.85 2.96 -2.96
CA SER A 95 12.72 2.38 -1.94
C SER A 95 13.67 1.36 -2.56
N TYR A 96 14.89 1.40 -2.08
CA TYR A 96 15.93 0.41 -2.34
C TYR A 96 16.39 -0.15 -1.01
N ASN A 97 16.38 -1.47 -0.89
CA ASN A 97 16.88 -2.18 0.27
C ASN A 97 17.93 -3.20 -0.17
N LYS A 98 19.08 -3.17 0.51
CA LYS A 98 20.10 -4.21 0.42
C LYS A 98 20.26 -4.79 1.82
N GLU A 99 19.86 -6.04 1.99
CA GLU A 99 19.96 -6.74 3.28
C GLU A 99 20.57 -8.14 3.09
N PHE A 100 21.29 -8.58 4.09
CA PHE A 100 21.84 -9.92 4.13
C PHE A 100 20.75 -10.92 4.47
N VAL A 101 20.69 -12.01 3.72
CA VAL A 101 19.75 -13.12 3.93
C VAL A 101 20.54 -14.42 3.98
N SER A 102 20.24 -15.25 4.96
CA SER A 102 20.77 -16.60 5.08
C SER A 102 19.63 -17.59 5.20
N GLN A 103 19.54 -18.50 4.22
CA GLN A 103 18.51 -19.54 4.16
C GLN A 103 19.17 -20.88 3.90
N ASN A 104 18.98 -21.83 4.81
CA ASN A 104 19.69 -23.11 4.82
C ASN A 104 21.21 -22.86 4.81
N GLU A 105 21.90 -23.31 3.77
CA GLU A 105 23.35 -23.13 3.63
C GLU A 105 23.74 -22.00 2.66
N VAL A 106 22.73 -21.33 2.08
CA VAL A 106 22.94 -20.25 1.11
C VAL A 106 22.91 -18.90 1.81
N GLU A 107 23.93 -18.10 1.56
CA GLU A 107 24.09 -16.76 2.13
C GLU A 107 24.37 -15.75 1.01
N ASP A 108 23.55 -14.68 0.93
CA ASP A 108 23.75 -13.62 -0.05
C ASP A 108 23.08 -12.30 0.38
N TYR A 109 23.36 -11.23 -0.35
CA TYR A 109 22.71 -9.94 -0.22
C TYR A 109 21.52 -9.81 -1.16
N LEU A 110 20.33 -9.84 -0.59
CA LEU A 110 19.11 -9.53 -1.31
C LEU A 110 19.03 -8.03 -1.61
N ARG A 111 18.82 -7.67 -2.88
CA ARG A 111 18.61 -6.29 -3.36
C ARG A 111 17.20 -6.16 -3.86
N TYR A 112 16.41 -5.41 -3.15
CA TYR A 112 15.00 -5.21 -3.42
C TYR A 112 14.70 -3.75 -3.73
N HIS A 113 13.94 -3.52 -4.78
CA HIS A 113 13.47 -2.21 -5.19
C HIS A 113 11.94 -2.19 -5.18
N ALA A 114 11.36 -1.09 -4.76
CA ALA A 114 9.93 -0.86 -4.87
C ALA A 114 9.67 0.57 -5.31
N LEU A 115 8.79 0.73 -6.28
CA LEU A 115 8.29 2.00 -6.76
C LEU A 115 6.77 2.00 -6.60
N HIS A 116 6.27 2.97 -5.87
CA HIS A 116 4.85 3.27 -5.78
C HIS A 116 4.59 4.64 -6.38
N ALA A 117 3.57 4.76 -7.21
CA ALA A 117 3.08 6.04 -7.71
C ALA A 117 1.56 6.10 -7.59
N SER A 118 1.03 7.25 -7.21
CA SER A 118 -0.41 7.48 -7.20
C SER A 118 -0.76 8.90 -7.62
N VAL A 119 -1.92 9.04 -8.25
CA VAL A 119 -2.51 10.30 -8.66
C VAL A 119 -3.96 10.32 -8.21
N THR A 120 -4.39 11.43 -7.63
CA THR A 120 -5.77 11.68 -7.26
C THR A 120 -6.23 12.98 -7.89
N ALA A 121 -7.34 12.92 -8.61
CA ALA A 121 -8.04 14.08 -9.16
C ALA A 121 -9.42 14.17 -8.52
N GLN A 122 -9.78 15.32 -8.01
CA GLN A 122 -11.10 15.62 -7.46
C GLN A 122 -11.64 16.86 -8.14
N TRP A 123 -12.85 16.76 -8.66
CA TRP A 123 -13.56 17.88 -9.24
C TRP A 123 -14.66 18.37 -8.28
N SER A 124 -14.80 19.69 -8.15
CA SER A 124 -15.77 20.33 -7.26
C SER A 124 -16.50 21.49 -7.92
N GLY A 125 -16.63 21.45 -9.26
CA GLY A 125 -17.28 22.51 -10.04
C GLY A 125 -18.80 22.61 -9.84
N LEU A 126 -19.43 21.54 -9.37
CA LEU A 126 -20.86 21.53 -9.03
C LEU A 126 -21.03 21.20 -7.54
N THR A 127 -21.90 21.93 -6.87
CA THR A 127 -22.21 21.69 -5.45
C THR A 127 -22.95 20.37 -5.23
N TRP A 128 -23.66 19.90 -6.25
CA TRP A 128 -24.48 18.70 -6.20
C TRP A 128 -23.78 17.43 -6.74
N PHE A 129 -22.60 17.56 -7.37
CA PHE A 129 -21.85 16.42 -7.92
C PHE A 129 -20.35 16.58 -7.71
N GLN A 130 -19.73 15.61 -7.03
CA GLN A 130 -18.31 15.65 -6.64
C GLN A 130 -17.63 14.31 -6.95
N PRO A 131 -17.10 14.13 -8.16
CA PRO A 131 -16.32 12.94 -8.51
C PRO A 131 -14.88 13.05 -8.01
N LYS A 132 -14.34 11.92 -7.59
CA LYS A 132 -12.94 11.75 -7.21
C LYS A 132 -12.38 10.49 -7.85
N LEU A 133 -11.34 10.64 -8.64
CA LEU A 133 -10.60 9.54 -9.26
C LEU A 133 -9.25 9.37 -8.56
N THR A 134 -8.92 8.15 -8.20
CA THR A 134 -7.59 7.79 -7.69
C THR A 134 -7.05 6.65 -8.53
N MET A 135 -5.81 6.79 -8.98
CA MET A 135 -5.05 5.75 -9.66
C MET A 135 -3.75 5.53 -8.91
N ALA A 136 -3.38 4.29 -8.68
CA ALA A 136 -2.11 3.95 -8.05
C ALA A 136 -1.48 2.74 -8.72
N GLY A 137 -0.16 2.68 -8.70
CA GLY A 137 0.61 1.55 -9.20
C GLY A 137 1.79 1.25 -8.30
N ASN A 138 2.09 -0.03 -8.20
CA ASN A 138 3.28 -0.53 -7.50
C ASN A 138 4.06 -1.41 -8.46
N ILE A 139 5.35 -1.17 -8.54
CA ILE A 139 6.30 -2.04 -9.23
C ILE A 139 7.37 -2.41 -8.22
N SER A 140 7.54 -3.69 -7.99
CA SER A 140 8.63 -4.19 -7.15
C SER A 140 9.48 -5.19 -7.92
N TRP A 141 10.78 -5.09 -7.75
CA TRP A 141 11.71 -6.01 -8.40
C TRP A 141 12.89 -6.30 -7.49
N LYS A 142 13.42 -7.51 -7.66
CA LYS A 142 14.65 -7.94 -7.04
C LYS A 142 15.71 -8.13 -8.12
N LYS A 143 16.98 -7.92 -7.80
CA LYS A 143 18.04 -8.46 -8.64
C LYS A 143 18.08 -9.97 -8.47
N PRO A 144 18.31 -10.73 -9.55
CA PRO A 144 18.56 -12.16 -9.44
C PRO A 144 19.67 -12.39 -8.42
N ASP A 145 19.41 -13.23 -7.46
CA ASP A 145 20.33 -13.69 -6.44
C ASP A 145 20.27 -15.22 -6.39
N VAL A 146 21.10 -15.82 -5.58
CA VAL A 146 21.17 -17.29 -5.44
C VAL A 146 19.85 -17.90 -4.93
N PHE A 147 18.95 -17.08 -4.36
CA PHE A 147 17.65 -17.51 -3.83
C PHE A 147 16.50 -17.44 -4.85
N SER A 148 16.73 -16.86 -6.02
CA SER A 148 15.62 -16.60 -6.96
C SER A 148 15.70 -17.46 -8.21
N VAL A 149 14.75 -18.35 -8.34
CA VAL A 149 14.58 -19.26 -9.50
C VAL A 149 13.78 -18.61 -10.63
N THR A 150 13.12 -17.47 -10.40
CA THR A 150 12.18 -16.85 -11.35
C THR A 150 12.36 -15.34 -11.42
N ASP A 151 11.86 -14.74 -12.50
CA ASP A 151 11.77 -13.29 -12.69
C ASP A 151 11.04 -12.61 -11.52
N ASN A 152 11.75 -11.70 -10.89
CA ASN A 152 11.36 -11.09 -9.63
C ASN A 152 10.72 -9.72 -9.81
N LEU A 153 9.93 -9.54 -10.87
CA LEU A 153 9.17 -8.33 -11.14
C LEU A 153 7.70 -8.58 -10.80
N LEU A 154 7.15 -7.75 -9.93
CA LEU A 154 5.72 -7.76 -9.58
C LEU A 154 5.12 -6.38 -9.89
N LYS A 155 4.00 -6.39 -10.59
CA LYS A 155 3.24 -5.20 -10.96
C LYS A 155 1.85 -5.27 -10.37
N ASN A 156 1.45 -4.21 -9.67
CA ASN A 156 0.11 -4.07 -9.13
C ASN A 156 -0.44 -2.71 -9.52
N ALA A 157 -1.71 -2.65 -9.84
CA ALA A 157 -2.41 -1.41 -10.11
C ALA A 157 -3.71 -1.34 -9.31
N TYR A 158 -4.10 -0.13 -8.96
CA TYR A 158 -5.34 0.16 -8.25
C TYR A 158 -6.01 1.37 -8.89
N TYR A 159 -7.31 1.25 -9.11
CA TYR A 159 -8.17 2.34 -9.62
C TYR A 159 -9.37 2.48 -8.69
N SER A 160 -9.74 3.71 -8.39
CA SER A 160 -10.93 4.01 -7.57
C SER A 160 -11.61 5.24 -8.12
N LEU A 161 -12.91 5.15 -8.32
CA LEU A 161 -13.78 6.25 -8.69
C LEU A 161 -14.89 6.37 -7.65
N THR A 162 -14.86 7.44 -6.87
CA THR A 162 -15.91 7.79 -5.92
C THR A 162 -16.74 8.92 -6.51
N MET A 163 -18.04 8.80 -6.47
CA MET A 163 -19.00 9.81 -6.94
C MET A 163 -19.98 10.12 -5.82
N ASP A 164 -19.99 11.36 -5.39
CA ASP A 164 -20.99 11.90 -4.47
C ASP A 164 -21.97 12.78 -5.24
N PHE A 165 -23.26 12.54 -5.02
CA PHE A 165 -24.34 13.26 -5.66
C PHE A 165 -25.32 13.76 -4.58
N TYR A 166 -25.58 15.07 -4.57
CA TYR A 166 -26.44 15.77 -3.62
C TYR A 166 -27.63 16.43 -4.35
N PRO A 167 -28.69 15.68 -4.71
CA PRO A 167 -29.83 16.23 -5.42
C PRO A 167 -30.54 17.35 -4.65
N ILE A 168 -30.56 17.20 -3.33
CA ILE A 168 -31.04 18.19 -2.35
C ILE A 168 -30.09 18.15 -1.13
N SER A 169 -30.10 19.21 -0.33
CA SER A 169 -29.19 19.35 0.83
C SER A 169 -29.30 18.23 1.87
N LYS A 170 -30.45 17.54 1.91
CA LYS A 170 -30.72 16.45 2.86
C LYS A 170 -30.44 15.05 2.31
N LEU A 171 -30.22 14.91 1.00
CA LEU A 171 -30.03 13.62 0.33
C LEU A 171 -28.66 13.54 -0.30
N ARG A 172 -27.88 12.57 0.13
CA ARG A 172 -26.62 12.17 -0.50
C ARG A 172 -26.80 10.80 -1.12
N LEU A 173 -26.52 10.69 -2.41
CA LEU A 173 -26.32 9.42 -3.11
C LEU A 173 -24.82 9.26 -3.35
N TYR A 174 -24.31 8.06 -3.28
CA TYR A 174 -22.91 7.82 -3.58
C TYR A 174 -22.71 6.50 -4.32
N ALA A 175 -21.64 6.44 -5.09
CA ALA A 175 -21.16 5.23 -5.72
C ALA A 175 -19.64 5.19 -5.61
N ASP A 176 -19.11 4.02 -5.22
CA ASP A 176 -17.68 3.71 -5.11
C ASP A 176 -17.37 2.53 -6.01
N PHE A 177 -16.65 2.77 -7.08
CA PHE A 177 -16.03 1.73 -7.88
C PHE A 177 -14.56 1.61 -7.52
N SER A 178 -14.08 0.39 -7.29
CA SER A 178 -12.66 0.11 -7.11
C SER A 178 -12.25 -1.14 -7.87
N GLN A 179 -11.06 -1.10 -8.43
CA GLN A 179 -10.45 -2.22 -9.11
C GLN A 179 -8.99 -2.35 -8.70
N SER A 180 -8.61 -3.55 -8.28
CA SER A 180 -7.23 -3.93 -8.00
C SER A 180 -6.79 -4.99 -9.00
N VAL A 181 -5.60 -4.78 -9.58
CA VAL A 181 -4.97 -5.71 -10.52
C VAL A 181 -3.66 -6.15 -9.90
N PHE A 182 -3.51 -7.45 -9.65
CA PHE A 182 -2.30 -8.05 -9.08
C PHE A 182 -1.68 -9.02 -10.07
N GLU A 183 -0.40 -8.87 -10.34
CA GLU A 183 0.36 -9.87 -11.08
C GLU A 183 0.64 -11.06 -10.14
N ILE A 184 0.05 -12.22 -10.44
CA ILE A 184 0.22 -13.45 -9.65
C ILE A 184 1.46 -14.20 -10.11
N VAL A 185 1.61 -14.36 -11.41
CA VAL A 185 2.76 -14.94 -12.09
C VAL A 185 3.01 -14.05 -13.30
N ARG A 186 4.21 -14.04 -13.83
CA ARG A 186 4.58 -13.24 -14.99
C ARG A 186 3.50 -13.26 -16.07
N ASN A 187 2.94 -12.08 -16.39
CA ASN A 187 1.87 -11.87 -17.36
C ASN A 187 0.51 -12.51 -17.01
N HIS A 188 0.34 -13.06 -15.80
CA HIS A 188 -0.95 -13.54 -15.29
C HIS A 188 -1.43 -12.63 -14.17
N TYR A 189 -2.61 -12.04 -14.35
CA TYR A 189 -3.16 -11.03 -13.46
C TYR A 189 -4.46 -11.50 -12.80
N SER A 190 -4.61 -11.27 -11.51
CA SER A 190 -5.89 -11.30 -10.82
C SER A 190 -6.51 -9.91 -10.81
N ILE A 191 -7.76 -9.83 -11.20
CA ILE A 191 -8.52 -8.57 -11.24
C ILE A 191 -9.65 -8.65 -10.22
N ASN A 192 -9.60 -7.81 -9.21
CA ASN A 192 -10.63 -7.69 -8.19
C ASN A 192 -11.37 -6.37 -8.38
N SER A 193 -12.63 -6.43 -8.81
CA SER A 193 -13.48 -5.26 -9.03
C SER A 193 -14.63 -5.25 -8.05
N PHE A 194 -14.89 -4.10 -7.44
CA PHE A 194 -15.98 -3.87 -6.50
C PHE A 194 -16.74 -2.61 -6.89
N LEU A 195 -18.05 -2.67 -6.72
CA LEU A 195 -18.93 -1.52 -6.83
C LEU A 195 -19.84 -1.52 -5.59
N ASN A 196 -19.76 -0.42 -4.85
CA ASN A 196 -20.64 -0.13 -3.74
C ASN A 196 -21.50 1.09 -4.10
N ALA A 197 -22.72 1.11 -3.67
CA ALA A 197 -23.61 2.25 -3.84
C ALA A 197 -24.46 2.44 -2.59
N GLY A 198 -24.89 3.64 -2.36
CA GLY A 198 -25.76 3.89 -1.22
C GLY A 198 -26.39 5.26 -1.26
N MET A 199 -27.31 5.46 -0.34
CA MET A 199 -27.96 6.72 -0.10
C MET A 199 -28.02 7.03 1.38
N ARG A 200 -28.01 8.31 1.70
CA ARG A 200 -28.23 8.81 3.05
C ARG A 200 -29.20 9.97 2.97
N TYR A 201 -30.22 9.94 3.83
CA TYR A 201 -31.17 11.01 4.00
C TYR A 201 -31.13 11.54 5.44
N ASP A 202 -30.88 12.84 5.58
CA ASP A 202 -30.87 13.54 6.85
C ASP A 202 -32.27 14.18 7.09
N PHE A 203 -33.14 13.55 7.90
CA PHE A 203 -34.48 14.05 8.21
C PHE A 203 -34.41 15.41 8.90
N ASN A 204 -33.50 15.51 9.89
CA ASN A 204 -33.20 16.73 10.64
C ASN A 204 -31.78 16.64 11.24
N SER A 205 -31.40 17.59 12.10
CA SER A 205 -30.08 17.62 12.73
C SER A 205 -29.76 16.39 13.60
N ARG A 206 -30.78 15.67 14.06
CA ARG A 206 -30.63 14.52 14.98
C ARG A 206 -30.79 13.17 14.28
N TRP A 207 -31.67 13.06 13.29
CA TRP A 207 -32.02 11.79 12.66
C TRP A 207 -31.52 11.71 11.22
N SER A 208 -30.89 10.60 10.90
CA SER A 208 -30.55 10.24 9.52
C SER A 208 -30.75 8.75 9.27
N ALA A 209 -31.17 8.40 8.07
CA ALA A 209 -31.22 7.02 7.59
C ALA A 209 -30.25 6.84 6.43
N SER A 210 -29.69 5.65 6.31
CA SER A 210 -28.87 5.25 5.16
C SER A 210 -29.21 3.84 4.71
N ALA A 211 -29.14 3.64 3.39
CA ALA A 211 -29.26 2.34 2.74
C ALA A 211 -28.05 2.15 1.82
N ASN A 212 -27.38 1.01 1.96
CA ASN A 212 -26.13 0.72 1.25
C ASN A 212 -26.21 -0.66 0.62
N ILE A 213 -25.62 -0.79 -0.56
CA ILE A 213 -25.37 -2.05 -1.24
C ILE A 213 -23.86 -2.18 -1.39
N ASN A 214 -23.27 -3.19 -0.77
CA ASN A 214 -21.87 -3.49 -0.88
C ASN A 214 -21.67 -4.65 -1.86
N ASN A 215 -20.54 -4.61 -2.57
CA ASN A 215 -20.13 -5.66 -3.49
C ASN A 215 -21.23 -5.98 -4.53
N LEU A 216 -21.69 -4.98 -5.27
CA LEU A 216 -22.76 -5.09 -6.26
C LEU A 216 -22.45 -6.16 -7.33
N PHE A 217 -21.16 -6.35 -7.67
CA PHE A 217 -20.69 -7.38 -8.59
C PHE A 217 -20.73 -8.81 -8.01
N ASN A 218 -21.07 -8.94 -6.72
CA ASN A 218 -21.16 -10.23 -6.03
C ASN A 218 -19.88 -11.06 -6.09
N ARG A 219 -18.71 -10.41 -5.98
CA ARG A 219 -17.43 -11.12 -5.91
C ARG A 219 -17.37 -11.93 -4.62
N LYS A 220 -16.99 -13.20 -4.75
CA LYS A 220 -16.92 -14.14 -3.62
C LYS A 220 -15.50 -14.37 -3.13
N ASP A 221 -14.52 -13.97 -3.90
CA ASP A 221 -13.11 -14.15 -3.60
C ASP A 221 -12.32 -12.87 -3.85
N TYR A 222 -11.34 -12.61 -3.01
CA TYR A 222 -10.31 -11.59 -3.19
C TYR A 222 -8.96 -12.29 -3.31
N GLU A 223 -8.29 -12.05 -4.42
CA GLU A 223 -6.99 -12.66 -4.68
C GLU A 223 -5.91 -11.57 -4.64
N VAL A 224 -4.84 -11.85 -3.90
CA VAL A 224 -3.71 -10.94 -3.75
C VAL A 224 -2.40 -11.70 -3.75
N SER A 225 -1.40 -11.12 -4.39
CA SER A 225 -0.02 -11.60 -4.37
C SER A 225 0.89 -10.59 -3.70
N LEU A 226 1.80 -11.06 -2.89
CA LEU A 226 2.76 -10.25 -2.16
C LEU A 226 4.16 -10.86 -2.26
N TYR A 227 5.17 -10.01 -2.46
CA TYR A 227 6.56 -10.38 -2.22
C TYR A 227 6.98 -9.89 -0.84
N GLN A 228 7.38 -10.83 0.00
CA GLN A 228 8.02 -10.53 1.27
C GLN A 228 9.43 -11.12 1.26
N LYS A 229 10.44 -10.25 1.19
CA LYS A 229 11.86 -10.64 1.15
C LYS A 229 12.13 -11.68 0.03
N ALA A 230 12.49 -12.91 0.41
CA ALA A 230 12.76 -14.01 -0.51
C ALA A 230 11.49 -14.80 -0.90
N ASN A 231 10.35 -14.56 -0.25
CA ASN A 231 9.14 -15.36 -0.39
C ASN A 231 8.09 -14.65 -1.25
N PHE A 232 7.48 -15.41 -2.16
CA PHE A 232 6.26 -15.05 -2.84
C PHE A 232 5.08 -15.67 -2.09
N GLN A 233 4.06 -14.87 -1.82
CA GLN A 233 2.85 -15.32 -1.14
C GLN A 233 1.63 -14.95 -1.99
N TYR A 234 0.79 -15.95 -2.24
CA TYR A 234 -0.50 -15.80 -2.88
C TYR A 234 -1.60 -16.14 -1.89
N TYR A 235 -2.56 -15.24 -1.78
CA TYR A 235 -3.70 -15.42 -0.90
C TYR A 235 -4.98 -15.33 -1.71
N ARG A 236 -5.89 -16.26 -1.44
CA ARG A 236 -7.28 -16.19 -1.87
C ARG A 236 -8.15 -16.13 -0.62
N VAL A 237 -8.79 -14.99 -0.43
CA VAL A 237 -9.60 -14.72 0.76
C VAL A 237 -11.08 -14.80 0.35
N PRO A 238 -11.88 -15.70 0.96
CA PRO A 238 -13.30 -15.72 0.70
C PRO A 238 -13.96 -14.45 1.21
N LEU A 239 -14.81 -13.86 0.40
CA LEU A 239 -15.56 -12.65 0.72
C LEU A 239 -17.02 -12.98 0.92
N ARG A 240 -17.68 -12.17 1.73
CA ARG A 240 -19.14 -12.08 1.71
C ARG A 240 -19.58 -11.58 0.33
N GLY A 241 -20.63 -12.17 -0.20
CA GLY A 241 -21.23 -11.75 -1.47
C GLY A 241 -21.83 -10.36 -1.36
N ARG A 242 -22.85 -10.10 -2.18
CA ARG A 242 -23.60 -8.83 -2.13
C ARG A 242 -24.32 -8.68 -0.79
N GLU A 243 -24.15 -7.53 -0.15
CA GLU A 243 -24.77 -7.20 1.14
C GLU A 243 -25.64 -5.95 1.00
N PHE A 244 -26.83 -6.00 1.60
CA PHE A 244 -27.72 -4.87 1.79
C PHE A 244 -27.69 -4.46 3.26
N MET A 245 -27.47 -3.18 3.51
CA MET A 245 -27.42 -2.63 4.86
C MET A 245 -28.34 -1.41 4.96
N ILE A 246 -29.19 -1.40 5.99
CA ILE A 246 -30.01 -0.23 6.33
C ILE A 246 -29.59 0.20 7.74
N SER A 247 -29.37 1.48 7.93
CA SER A 247 -28.97 2.06 9.21
C SER A 247 -29.81 3.29 9.54
N LEU A 248 -30.22 3.40 10.80
CA LEU A 248 -30.84 4.59 11.35
C LEU A 248 -29.90 5.15 12.41
N ARG A 249 -29.59 6.43 12.34
CA ARG A 249 -28.70 7.12 13.26
C ARG A 249 -29.42 8.23 13.99
N LEU A 250 -29.31 8.21 15.32
CA LEU A 250 -29.69 9.29 16.22
C LEU A 250 -28.44 9.98 16.75
N LYS A 251 -28.38 11.31 16.66
CA LYS A 251 -27.35 12.14 17.32
C LYS A 251 -27.96 12.77 18.57
N TYR A 252 -27.31 12.62 19.67
CA TYR A 252 -27.66 13.25 20.95
C TYR A 252 -27.09 14.66 21.04
#